data_1685527a0c4fe599b9d371b5e5f8f5e7
#
_entry.id   1685527a0c4fe599b9d371b5e5f8f5e7
#
_cell.length_a   1.000
_cell.length_b   1.000
_cell.length_c   1.000
_cell.angle_alpha   90.00
_cell.angle_beta   90.00
_cell.angle_gamma   90.00
#
_symmetry.space_group_name_H-M   'P 1'
#
loop_
_entity.id
_entity.type
_entity.pdbx_description
1 polymer ?
#
loop_
_entity_poly.entity_id
_entity_poly.type
_entity_poly.pdbx_seq_one_letter_code
_entity_poly.pdbx_strand_id
1 'polypeptide(L)'
;MIKRIPILFFIFLIFYYFFKNEVFEEKTIVVGASLPKTGIIKSWGESVNSGANSYFNYVNDNNILNDKKIRFITYDDKYEPEMTIDNLNRLIFTDKVYALFGFVGTPTVKSILPILEDLEIPFFAPFTGASFLRNGNNSNFINFRSSYKEEIEKLVYYLHDKKGKNKIAVFYQNDDYGEEGYISLLQA
;
A
#
# COMPACT_ATOMS: atom_id res chain seq x y z
N MET A 1 2.30 -67.02 -22.63
CA MET A 1 2.80 -66.61 -21.30
C MET A 1 2.56 -65.11 -21.11
N ILE A 2 1.49 -64.74 -20.43
CA ILE A 2 1.19 -63.34 -20.09
C ILE A 2 2.02 -63.02 -18.84
N LYS A 3 3.06 -62.15 -19.00
CA LYS A 3 3.85 -61.67 -17.89
C LYS A 3 2.95 -60.79 -17.01
N ARG A 4 2.65 -61.24 -15.81
CA ARG A 4 1.96 -60.44 -14.79
C ARG A 4 2.90 -59.29 -14.40
N ILE A 5 2.61 -58.07 -14.89
CA ILE A 5 3.23 -56.84 -14.36
C ILE A 5 2.78 -56.77 -12.92
N PRO A 6 3.71 -56.71 -11.93
CA PRO A 6 3.32 -56.77 -10.53
C PRO A 6 2.47 -55.55 -10.19
N ILE A 7 1.35 -55.79 -9.56
CA ILE A 7 0.41 -54.79 -9.05
C ILE A 7 1.15 -53.71 -8.25
N LEU A 8 2.26 -54.06 -7.59
CA LEU A 8 3.17 -53.16 -6.92
C LEU A 8 3.75 -52.03 -7.81
N PHE A 9 3.99 -52.29 -9.09
CA PHE A 9 4.49 -51.30 -10.04
C PHE A 9 3.43 -50.25 -10.39
N PHE A 10 2.18 -50.69 -10.49
CA PHE A 10 1.04 -49.79 -10.71
C PHE A 10 0.74 -48.93 -9.49
N ILE A 11 0.84 -49.50 -8.27
CA ILE A 11 0.69 -48.75 -7.02
C ILE A 11 1.80 -47.74 -6.88
N PHE A 12 3.05 -48.09 -7.24
CA PHE A 12 4.19 -47.17 -7.20
C PHE A 12 4.04 -46.00 -8.21
N LEU A 13 3.50 -46.28 -9.42
CA LEU A 13 3.21 -45.24 -10.40
C LEU A 13 2.08 -44.31 -9.96
N ILE A 14 1.04 -44.83 -9.31
CA ILE A 14 -0.03 -44.02 -8.74
C ILE A 14 0.48 -43.16 -7.61
N PHE A 15 1.28 -43.73 -6.69
CA PHE A 15 1.92 -42.99 -5.61
C PHE A 15 2.88 -41.93 -6.15
N TYR A 16 3.71 -42.26 -7.14
CA TYR A 16 4.62 -41.33 -7.80
C TYR A 16 3.86 -40.18 -8.50
N TYR A 17 2.72 -40.51 -9.14
CA TYR A 17 1.85 -39.50 -9.77
C TYR A 17 1.17 -38.60 -8.74
N PHE A 18 0.71 -39.13 -7.63
CA PHE A 18 0.14 -38.34 -6.53
C PHE A 18 1.21 -37.48 -5.81
N PHE A 19 2.39 -38.02 -5.56
CA PHE A 19 3.49 -37.24 -4.94
C PHE A 19 4.10 -36.21 -5.91
N LYS A 20 4.10 -36.47 -7.20
CA LYS A 20 4.62 -35.52 -8.20
C LYS A 20 3.64 -34.37 -8.44
N ASN A 21 2.37 -34.52 -8.08
CA ASN A 21 1.32 -33.52 -8.20
C ASN A 21 1.01 -32.80 -6.86
N GLU A 22 1.82 -32.94 -5.81
CA GLU A 22 1.95 -31.84 -4.87
C GLU A 22 2.60 -30.67 -5.64
N VAL A 23 1.79 -30.00 -6.44
CA VAL A 23 2.05 -28.64 -6.88
C VAL A 23 2.20 -27.87 -5.58
N PHE A 24 3.43 -27.53 -5.22
CA PHE A 24 3.66 -26.50 -4.20
C PHE A 24 2.90 -25.28 -4.69
N GLU A 25 1.69 -25.11 -4.19
CA GLU A 25 0.91 -23.93 -4.46
C GLU A 25 1.71 -22.78 -3.83
N GLU A 26 2.45 -22.08 -4.67
CA GLU A 26 3.27 -20.95 -4.25
C GLU A 26 2.32 -19.98 -3.55
N LYS A 27 2.40 -19.92 -2.22
CA LYS A 27 1.48 -19.13 -1.40
C LYS A 27 1.74 -17.66 -1.70
N THR A 28 0.90 -17.09 -2.53
CA THR A 28 1.01 -15.69 -2.96
C THR A 28 0.34 -14.77 -1.95
N ILE A 29 1.11 -13.81 -1.41
CA ILE A 29 0.59 -12.69 -0.64
C ILE A 29 0.29 -11.56 -1.63
N VAL A 30 -0.99 -11.27 -1.84
CA VAL A 30 -1.40 -10.21 -2.75
C VAL A 30 -1.48 -8.89 -1.97
N VAL A 31 -0.71 -7.89 -2.42
CA VAL A 31 -0.70 -6.53 -1.86
C VAL A 31 -1.24 -5.58 -2.92
N GLY A 32 -2.12 -4.66 -2.53
CA GLY A 32 -2.80 -3.77 -3.45
C GLY A 32 -2.52 -2.29 -3.20
N ALA A 33 -2.49 -1.51 -4.27
CA ALA A 33 -2.41 -0.05 -4.19
C ALA A 33 -3.26 0.64 -5.25
N SER A 34 -3.81 1.80 -4.88
CA SER A 34 -4.32 2.81 -5.80
C SER A 34 -3.32 3.95 -5.84
N LEU A 35 -2.84 4.30 -7.03
CA LEU A 35 -1.73 5.24 -7.22
C LEU A 35 -2.02 6.17 -8.40
N PRO A 36 -1.67 7.45 -8.35
CA PRO A 36 -1.75 8.35 -9.49
C PRO A 36 -0.64 8.02 -10.52
N LYS A 37 -0.89 7.04 -11.39
CA LYS A 37 0.06 6.61 -12.43
C LYS A 37 0.01 7.51 -13.66
N THR A 38 -1.06 8.30 -13.78
CA THR A 38 -1.23 9.38 -14.76
C THR A 38 -1.72 10.65 -14.07
N GLY A 39 -1.85 11.75 -14.79
CA GLY A 39 -2.28 13.03 -14.23
C GLY A 39 -1.16 13.88 -13.65
N ILE A 40 -1.53 14.93 -12.89
CA ILE A 40 -0.62 16.01 -12.49
C ILE A 40 0.45 15.60 -11.48
N ILE A 41 0.18 14.59 -10.64
CA ILE A 41 1.13 14.07 -9.65
C ILE A 41 1.64 12.67 -9.98
N LYS A 42 1.62 12.28 -11.25
CA LYS A 42 2.04 10.94 -11.68
C LYS A 42 3.43 10.52 -11.19
N SER A 43 4.35 11.47 -11.06
CA SER A 43 5.72 11.19 -10.58
C SER A 43 5.75 10.61 -9.17
N TRP A 44 4.81 10.98 -8.31
CA TRP A 44 4.69 10.41 -6.97
C TRP A 44 4.19 8.96 -7.02
N GLY A 45 3.14 8.71 -7.80
CA GLY A 45 2.60 7.36 -7.97
C GLY A 45 3.60 6.41 -8.62
N GLU A 46 4.31 6.88 -9.67
CA GLU A 46 5.38 6.11 -10.32
C GLU A 46 6.54 5.81 -9.37
N SER A 47 6.93 6.77 -8.53
CA SER A 47 8.01 6.57 -7.54
C SER A 47 7.63 5.55 -6.48
N VAL A 48 6.42 5.64 -5.92
CA VAL A 48 5.92 4.63 -4.95
C VAL A 48 5.83 3.26 -5.60
N ASN A 49 5.26 3.18 -6.81
CA ASN A 49 5.16 1.92 -7.55
C ASN A 49 6.52 1.28 -7.83
N SER A 50 7.48 2.08 -8.29
CA SER A 50 8.84 1.62 -8.59
C SER A 50 9.58 1.14 -7.33
N GLY A 51 9.52 1.92 -6.25
CA GLY A 51 10.15 1.57 -4.99
C GLY A 51 9.59 0.29 -4.40
N ALA A 52 8.24 0.16 -4.36
CA ALA A 52 7.57 -1.03 -3.87
C ALA A 52 7.93 -2.28 -4.70
N ASN A 53 7.83 -2.18 -6.03
CA ASN A 53 8.18 -3.30 -6.91
C ASN A 53 9.64 -3.71 -6.75
N SER A 54 10.57 -2.75 -6.65
CA SER A 54 11.99 -3.06 -6.46
C SER A 54 12.24 -3.88 -5.19
N TYR A 55 11.60 -3.49 -4.09
CA TYR A 55 11.77 -4.22 -2.83
C TYR A 55 11.02 -5.55 -2.80
N PHE A 56 9.80 -5.61 -3.31
CA PHE A 56 9.03 -6.86 -3.36
C PHE A 56 9.69 -7.89 -4.29
N ASN A 57 10.26 -7.46 -5.41
CA ASN A 57 11.06 -8.33 -6.27
C ASN A 57 12.31 -8.84 -5.54
N TYR A 58 13.02 -7.96 -4.83
CA TYR A 58 14.15 -8.37 -4.00
C TYR A 58 13.76 -9.43 -2.97
N VAL A 59 12.63 -9.25 -2.27
CA VAL A 59 12.10 -10.23 -1.31
C VAL A 59 11.80 -11.58 -1.99
N ASN A 60 11.18 -11.53 -3.17
CA ASN A 60 10.81 -12.70 -3.94
C ASN A 60 12.03 -13.45 -4.50
N ASP A 61 12.98 -12.71 -5.08
CA ASP A 61 14.17 -13.27 -5.73
C ASP A 61 15.12 -13.90 -4.72
N ASN A 62 15.18 -13.35 -3.51
CA ASN A 62 16.02 -13.88 -2.42
C ASN A 62 15.28 -14.86 -1.50
N ASN A 63 14.04 -15.23 -1.84
CA ASN A 63 13.22 -16.17 -1.06
C ASN A 63 13.10 -15.82 0.44
N ILE A 64 13.02 -14.51 0.77
CA ILE A 64 13.02 -14.01 2.16
C ILE A 64 11.81 -14.51 2.96
N LEU A 65 10.67 -14.72 2.28
CA LEU A 65 9.45 -15.24 2.89
C LEU A 65 9.29 -16.76 2.77
N ASN A 66 10.38 -17.47 2.55
CA ASN A 66 10.42 -18.90 2.26
C ASN A 66 9.55 -19.23 1.03
N ASP A 67 8.57 -20.12 1.16
CA ASP A 67 7.72 -20.56 0.03
C ASP A 67 6.61 -19.56 -0.35
N LYS A 68 6.67 -18.32 0.15
CA LYS A 68 5.67 -17.28 -0.15
C LYS A 68 6.26 -16.22 -1.05
N LYS A 69 5.45 -15.73 -2.00
CA LYS A 69 5.80 -14.61 -2.89
C LYS A 69 4.83 -13.46 -2.73
N ILE A 70 5.34 -12.25 -2.86
CA ILE A 70 4.51 -11.04 -2.90
C ILE A 70 4.14 -10.76 -4.34
N ARG A 71 2.84 -10.58 -4.60
CA ARG A 71 2.30 -10.06 -5.85
C ARG A 71 1.71 -8.68 -5.58
N PHE A 72 2.28 -7.66 -6.21
CA PHE A 72 1.83 -6.28 -6.06
C PHE A 72 0.91 -5.89 -7.22
N ILE A 73 -0.33 -5.52 -6.91
CA ILE A 73 -1.35 -5.08 -7.86
C ILE A 73 -1.56 -3.59 -7.69
N THR A 74 -1.49 -2.83 -8.78
CA THR A 74 -1.66 -1.38 -8.72
C THR A 74 -2.63 -0.88 -9.79
N TYR A 75 -3.55 -0.01 -9.39
CA TYR A 75 -4.49 0.68 -10.25
C TYR A 75 -4.20 2.17 -10.30
N ASP A 76 -4.49 2.79 -11.46
CA ASP A 76 -4.37 4.24 -11.62
C ASP A 76 -5.62 4.93 -11.08
N ASP A 77 -5.45 5.92 -10.20
CA ASP A 77 -6.52 6.76 -9.70
C ASP A 77 -6.43 8.21 -10.20
N LYS A 78 -5.37 8.58 -10.91
CA LYS A 78 -5.14 9.95 -11.42
C LYS A 78 -5.17 11.04 -10.36
N TYR A 79 -5.11 10.68 -9.09
CA TYR A 79 -5.35 11.54 -7.93
C TYR A 79 -6.83 11.93 -7.76
N GLU A 80 -7.75 11.12 -8.27
CA GLU A 80 -9.20 11.35 -8.18
C GLU A 80 -9.81 10.44 -7.11
N PRO A 81 -10.47 11.02 -6.06
CA PRO A 81 -11.07 10.26 -4.97
C PRO A 81 -12.05 9.17 -5.40
N GLU A 82 -12.90 9.46 -6.38
CA GLU A 82 -13.89 8.50 -6.89
C GLU A 82 -13.20 7.28 -7.53
N MET A 83 -12.14 7.51 -8.31
CA MET A 83 -11.36 6.41 -8.89
C MET A 83 -10.64 5.59 -7.82
N THR A 84 -10.23 6.24 -6.72
CA THR A 84 -9.60 5.53 -5.60
C THR A 84 -10.59 4.59 -4.91
N ILE A 85 -11.85 5.01 -4.74
CA ILE A 85 -12.93 4.19 -4.20
C ILE A 85 -13.18 2.97 -5.10
N ASP A 86 -13.29 3.16 -6.42
CA ASP A 86 -13.49 2.08 -7.37
C ASP A 86 -12.32 1.09 -7.36
N ASN A 87 -11.09 1.60 -7.32
CA ASN A 87 -9.89 0.79 -7.23
C ASN A 87 -9.82 0.00 -5.92
N LEU A 88 -10.16 0.61 -4.79
CA LEU A 88 -10.24 -0.08 -3.50
C LEU A 88 -11.23 -1.24 -3.55
N ASN A 89 -12.44 -0.99 -4.03
CA ASN A 89 -13.47 -2.03 -4.15
C ASN A 89 -12.98 -3.20 -5.01
N ARG A 90 -12.31 -2.91 -6.12
CA ARG A 90 -11.73 -3.94 -6.98
C ARG A 90 -10.63 -4.73 -6.26
N LEU A 91 -9.71 -4.05 -5.59
CA LEU A 91 -8.63 -4.69 -4.83
C LEU A 91 -9.17 -5.63 -3.75
N ILE A 92 -10.21 -5.22 -3.04
CA ILE A 92 -10.77 -6.00 -1.92
C ILE A 92 -11.66 -7.15 -2.45
N PHE A 93 -12.64 -6.83 -3.28
CA PHE A 93 -13.69 -7.80 -3.63
C PHE A 93 -13.35 -8.68 -4.82
N THR A 94 -12.51 -8.21 -5.75
CA THR A 94 -12.11 -8.97 -6.95
C THR A 94 -10.74 -9.61 -6.77
N ASP A 95 -9.73 -8.80 -6.43
CA ASP A 95 -8.34 -9.25 -6.32
C ASP A 95 -8.04 -9.91 -4.97
N LYS A 96 -8.90 -9.68 -3.96
CA LYS A 96 -8.81 -10.24 -2.60
C LYS A 96 -7.44 -10.02 -1.98
N VAL A 97 -6.98 -8.76 -2.01
CA VAL A 97 -5.67 -8.39 -1.47
C VAL A 97 -5.62 -8.66 0.03
N TYR A 98 -4.46 -9.12 0.49
CA TYR A 98 -4.19 -9.36 1.90
C TYR A 98 -3.94 -8.06 2.67
N ALA A 99 -3.33 -7.08 1.99
CA ALA A 99 -3.03 -5.78 2.57
C ALA A 99 -3.04 -4.68 1.50
N LEU A 100 -3.28 -3.45 1.94
CA LEU A 100 -3.14 -2.24 1.13
C LEU A 100 -1.79 -1.58 1.41
N PHE A 101 -1.21 -0.93 0.39
CA PHE A 101 0.11 -0.31 0.50
C PHE A 101 0.19 1.01 -0.27
N GLY A 102 0.66 2.07 0.38
CA GLY A 102 1.24 3.23 -0.29
C GLY A 102 0.30 4.08 -1.13
N PHE A 103 -1.01 4.03 -0.91
CA PHE A 103 -1.95 4.93 -1.59
C PHE A 103 -1.47 6.39 -1.46
N VAL A 104 -1.49 7.14 -2.55
CA VAL A 104 -0.91 8.48 -2.62
C VAL A 104 -1.99 9.55 -2.59
N GLY A 105 -1.90 10.43 -1.60
CA GLY A 105 -2.71 11.63 -1.51
C GLY A 105 -3.66 11.68 -0.34
N THR A 106 -3.86 12.89 0.18
CA THR A 106 -4.77 13.13 1.32
C THR A 106 -6.24 12.97 0.93
N PRO A 107 -6.76 13.62 -0.13
CA PRO A 107 -8.15 13.48 -0.52
C PRO A 107 -8.50 12.06 -0.98
N THR A 108 -7.60 11.39 -1.68
CA THR A 108 -7.78 10.02 -2.15
C THR A 108 -7.83 9.01 -0.99
N VAL A 109 -6.91 9.12 -0.02
CA VAL A 109 -6.93 8.27 1.18
C VAL A 109 -8.14 8.59 2.07
N LYS A 110 -8.52 9.87 2.20
CA LYS A 110 -9.69 10.27 2.98
C LYS A 110 -10.98 9.66 2.43
N SER A 111 -11.13 9.60 1.12
CA SER A 111 -12.35 9.10 0.47
C SER A 111 -12.64 7.63 0.75
N ILE A 112 -11.62 6.83 1.06
CA ILE A 112 -11.76 5.40 1.31
C ILE A 112 -11.90 5.03 2.79
N LEU A 113 -11.74 5.99 3.71
CA LEU A 113 -11.84 5.72 5.15
C LEU A 113 -13.15 5.06 5.57
N PRO A 114 -14.33 5.53 5.13
CA PRO A 114 -15.60 4.94 5.53
C PRO A 114 -15.70 3.44 5.14
N ILE A 115 -15.04 3.05 4.05
CA ILE A 115 -15.01 1.65 3.62
C ILE A 115 -14.03 0.84 4.48
N LEU A 116 -12.88 1.44 4.83
CA LEU A 116 -11.84 0.77 5.61
C LEU A 116 -12.19 0.63 7.09
N GLU A 117 -13.05 1.48 7.64
CA GLU A 117 -13.50 1.41 9.03
C GLU A 117 -14.27 0.10 9.33
N ASP A 118 -14.98 -0.42 8.34
CA ASP A 118 -15.73 -1.68 8.41
C ASP A 118 -14.89 -2.92 8.06
N LEU A 119 -13.62 -2.72 7.67
CA LEU A 119 -12.75 -3.79 7.17
C LEU A 119 -11.49 -3.92 8.03
N GLU A 120 -11.20 -5.14 8.45
CA GLU A 120 -9.97 -5.47 9.19
C GLU A 120 -8.77 -5.71 8.25
N ILE A 121 -8.62 -4.88 7.20
CA ILE A 121 -7.52 -5.01 6.26
C ILE A 121 -6.32 -4.14 6.68
N PRO A 122 -5.10 -4.69 6.77
CA PRO A 122 -3.92 -3.87 7.06
C PRO A 122 -3.65 -2.86 5.95
N PHE A 123 -3.44 -1.60 6.32
CA PHE A 123 -3.08 -0.52 5.41
C PHE A 123 -1.72 0.06 5.78
N PHE A 124 -0.69 -0.31 4.99
CA PHE A 124 0.69 0.08 5.22
C PHE A 124 1.06 1.34 4.44
N ALA A 125 1.73 2.25 5.14
CA ALA A 125 2.42 3.41 4.58
C ALA A 125 1.57 4.25 3.62
N PRO A 126 0.31 4.66 3.98
CA PRO A 126 -0.40 5.65 3.17
C PRO A 126 0.49 6.87 2.99
N PHE A 127 0.63 7.34 1.73
CA PHE A 127 1.53 8.42 1.40
C PHE A 127 0.87 9.78 1.63
N THR A 128 0.53 10.01 2.89
CA THR A 128 -0.05 11.26 3.42
C THR A 128 0.34 11.44 4.88
N GLY A 129 0.52 12.69 5.30
CA GLY A 129 0.80 13.07 6.68
C GLY A 129 -0.45 13.49 7.46
N ALA A 130 -1.65 13.24 6.92
CA ALA A 130 -2.90 13.74 7.48
C ALA A 130 -3.21 13.18 8.88
N SER A 131 -3.81 14.05 9.71
CA SER A 131 -4.11 13.78 11.13
C SER A 131 -5.15 12.68 11.31
N PHE A 132 -6.11 12.55 10.39
CA PHE A 132 -7.17 11.55 10.48
C PHE A 132 -6.66 10.09 10.46
N LEU A 133 -5.43 9.85 9.99
CA LEU A 133 -4.79 8.53 10.05
C LEU A 133 -4.09 8.26 11.39
N ARG A 134 -4.08 9.22 12.32
CA ARG A 134 -3.27 9.20 13.55
C ARG A 134 -4.08 9.40 14.83
N ASN A 135 -5.40 9.39 14.73
CA ASN A 135 -6.30 9.61 15.87
C ASN A 135 -6.48 8.37 16.77
N GLY A 136 -5.79 7.26 16.48
CA GLY A 136 -5.80 6.04 17.30
C GLY A 136 -7.04 5.14 17.14
N ASN A 137 -8.01 5.53 16.30
CA ASN A 137 -9.25 4.75 16.14
C ASN A 137 -9.07 3.56 15.18
N ASN A 138 -7.99 3.52 14.39
CA ASN A 138 -7.75 2.52 13.36
C ASN A 138 -6.43 1.78 13.62
N SER A 139 -6.49 0.64 14.31
CA SER A 139 -5.33 -0.19 14.62
C SER A 139 -4.68 -0.84 13.38
N ASN A 140 -5.41 -0.87 12.26
CA ASN A 140 -4.96 -1.49 11.01
C ASN A 140 -4.13 -0.54 10.13
N PHE A 141 -4.01 0.74 10.50
CA PHE A 141 -3.23 1.72 9.75
C PHE A 141 -1.81 1.82 10.31
N ILE A 142 -0.84 1.54 9.45
CA ILE A 142 0.58 1.58 9.81
C ILE A 142 1.22 2.73 9.06
N ASN A 143 1.30 3.88 9.74
CA ASN A 143 1.90 5.10 9.18
C ASN A 143 3.42 5.01 9.19
N PHE A 144 4.05 5.38 8.08
CA PHE A 144 5.50 5.40 7.93
C PHE A 144 6.09 6.82 8.02
N ARG A 145 5.43 7.81 7.43
CA ARG A 145 5.90 9.19 7.47
C ARG A 145 5.35 9.96 8.68
N SER A 146 5.99 11.09 9.04
CA SER A 146 5.52 12.05 10.03
C SER A 146 4.16 12.66 9.64
N SER A 147 3.47 13.22 10.62
CA SER A 147 2.27 14.03 10.36
C SER A 147 2.64 15.37 9.72
N TYR A 148 1.70 15.97 8.99
CA TYR A 148 1.88 17.35 8.50
C TYR A 148 2.07 18.34 9.64
N LYS A 149 1.41 18.12 10.77
CA LYS A 149 1.60 18.93 11.96
C LYS A 149 3.05 18.93 12.43
N GLU A 150 3.65 17.75 12.62
CA GLU A 150 5.05 17.61 13.03
C GLU A 150 6.03 18.21 12.01
N GLU A 151 5.77 18.02 10.71
CA GLU A 151 6.58 18.61 9.64
C GLU A 151 6.52 20.13 9.66
N ILE A 152 5.33 20.71 9.79
CA ILE A 152 5.10 22.16 9.81
C ILE A 152 5.67 22.79 11.09
N GLU A 153 5.42 22.19 12.26
CA GLU A 153 6.02 22.66 13.53
C GLU A 153 7.54 22.73 13.45
N LYS A 154 8.18 21.72 12.88
CA LYS A 154 9.64 21.72 12.66
C LYS A 154 10.08 22.78 11.67
N LEU A 155 9.31 23.01 10.61
CA LEU A 155 9.62 24.04 9.63
C LEU A 155 9.50 25.44 10.24
N VAL A 156 8.42 25.72 10.98
CA VAL A 156 8.20 27.01 11.67
C VAL A 156 9.31 27.24 12.68
N TYR A 157 9.62 26.27 13.53
CA TYR A 157 10.73 26.35 14.46
C TYR A 157 12.04 26.68 13.74
N TYR A 158 12.35 26.02 12.64
CA TYR A 158 13.58 26.28 11.88
C TYR A 158 13.60 27.71 11.30
N LEU A 159 12.50 28.16 10.73
CA LEU A 159 12.39 29.50 10.14
C LEU A 159 12.49 30.57 11.21
N HIS A 160 11.80 30.43 12.33
CA HIS A 160 11.81 31.41 13.44
C HIS A 160 13.14 31.37 14.21
N ASP A 161 13.45 30.24 14.86
CA ASP A 161 14.54 30.18 15.82
C ASP A 161 15.93 30.10 15.18
N LYS A 162 16.05 29.44 14.02
CA LYS A 162 17.34 29.27 13.33
C LYS A 162 17.61 30.33 12.26
N LYS A 163 16.57 30.90 11.65
CA LYS A 163 16.68 31.84 10.54
C LYS A 163 16.16 33.24 10.88
N GLY A 164 15.59 33.44 12.06
CA GLY A 164 15.07 34.73 12.53
C GLY A 164 13.95 35.31 11.69
N LYS A 165 13.14 34.44 11.06
CA LYS A 165 12.03 34.85 10.20
C LYS A 165 10.75 34.97 11.01
N ASN A 166 10.19 36.18 11.10
CA ASN A 166 8.96 36.47 11.86
C ASN A 166 7.73 36.68 10.98
N LYS A 167 7.89 36.61 9.67
CA LYS A 167 6.80 36.73 8.72
C LYS A 167 6.86 35.56 7.75
N ILE A 168 5.85 34.71 7.80
CA ILE A 168 5.73 33.50 6.98
C ILE A 168 4.50 33.69 6.10
N ALA A 169 4.67 33.53 4.80
CA ALA A 169 3.57 33.41 3.85
C ALA A 169 3.43 31.95 3.43
N VAL A 170 2.19 31.52 3.25
CA VAL A 170 1.88 30.16 2.79
C VAL A 170 1.11 30.22 1.50
N PHE A 171 1.48 29.37 0.56
CA PHE A 171 0.70 29.05 -0.63
C PHE A 171 0.36 27.57 -0.55
N TYR A 172 -0.91 27.23 -0.63
CA TYR A 172 -1.39 25.87 -0.45
C TYR A 172 -2.44 25.47 -1.48
N GLN A 173 -2.60 24.18 -1.71
CA GLN A 173 -3.63 23.61 -2.55
C GLN A 173 -4.99 23.70 -1.85
N ASN A 174 -6.02 24.08 -2.59
CA ASN A 174 -7.37 24.25 -2.03
C ASN A 174 -8.11 22.90 -1.98
N ASP A 175 -7.62 22.00 -1.13
CA ASP A 175 -8.17 20.69 -0.84
C ASP A 175 -7.74 20.20 0.56
N ASP A 176 -8.16 18.99 0.95
CA ASP A 176 -7.84 18.41 2.26
C ASP A 176 -6.32 18.38 2.57
N TYR A 177 -5.47 18.23 1.55
CA TYR A 177 -4.01 18.24 1.73
C TYR A 177 -3.51 19.63 2.14
N GLY A 178 -3.90 20.65 1.38
CA GLY A 178 -3.45 22.01 1.63
C GLY A 178 -4.08 22.61 2.88
N GLU A 179 -5.36 22.33 3.14
CA GLU A 179 -6.05 22.79 4.36
C GLU A 179 -5.41 22.22 5.63
N GLU A 180 -5.05 20.93 5.66
CA GLU A 180 -4.37 20.31 6.78
C GLU A 180 -3.02 20.99 7.07
N GLY A 181 -2.24 21.29 6.01
CA GLY A 181 -0.97 22.02 6.12
C GLY A 181 -1.19 23.46 6.63
N TYR A 182 -2.20 24.15 6.15
CA TYR A 182 -2.53 25.51 6.58
C TYR A 182 -2.96 25.56 8.05
N ILE A 183 -3.84 24.66 8.46
CA ILE A 183 -4.28 24.56 9.87
C ILE A 183 -3.07 24.25 10.78
N SER A 184 -2.20 23.34 10.37
CA SER A 184 -0.98 23.01 11.10
C SER A 184 -0.05 24.22 11.25
N LEU A 185 0.04 25.07 10.21
CA LEU A 185 0.83 26.31 10.29
C LEU A 185 0.24 27.33 11.27
N LEU A 186 -1.11 27.45 11.35
CA LEU A 186 -1.74 28.35 12.29
C LEU A 186 -1.58 27.93 13.76
N GLN A 187 -1.32 26.63 13.99
CA GLN A 187 -1.14 26.06 15.33
C GLN A 187 0.33 26.09 15.79
N ALA A 188 1.25 26.16 14.86
CA ALA A 188 2.69 26.19 15.13
C ALA A 188 3.20 27.60 15.51
#